data_13dc91b928f4d1fcd0427a78ef1c2add
#
_entry.id   13dc91b928f4d1fcd0427a78ef1c2add
#
_cell.length_a   1.000
_cell.length_b   1.000
_cell.length_c   1.000
_cell.angle_alpha   90.00
_cell.angle_beta   90.00
_cell.angle_gamma   90.00
#
_symmetry.space_group_name_H-M   'P 1'
#
loop_
_entity.id
_entity.type
_entity.pdbx_description
1 polymer ?
#
loop_
_entity_poly.entity_id
_entity_poly.type
_entity_poly.pdbx_seq_one_letter_code
_entity_poly.pdbx_strand_id
1 'polypeptide(L)'
;MENFTIFGTPRKRILFFLILAVAAFLPLAAALRYNTPLSGLPSVPVGRLDSGWLYRDVSGLQPLAQLPCELALEGNALELVRDLKDVALSPGDVLVFQTRYQSIRMWADGRLIYEAAQGKEHALSSMWHCVASPAWDGASSLRVELVKYDAGAPWEIPSVLLDHPDAIRLYLFHVYMPAILVWLCCMLFTVLLVFILLFFLATGKREGMALVASLAAFIFLSGMWILLDCKVTTLAGGNYALTYFFSYCVFYLLPVPLLLYFQLILEMKSKPLRYLVWIASVN
;
A
#
# COMPACT_ATOMS: atom_id res chain seq x y z
N MET A 1 -14.39 -43.89 -26.84
CA MET A 1 -13.68 -42.82 -26.08
C MET A 1 -14.72 -41.84 -25.62
N GLU A 2 -15.23 -42.01 -24.43
CA GLU A 2 -16.21 -41.05 -23.87
C GLU A 2 -15.48 -39.73 -23.56
N ASN A 3 -15.90 -38.69 -24.25
CA ASN A 3 -15.47 -37.33 -23.98
C ASN A 3 -15.99 -36.93 -22.60
N PHE A 4 -15.20 -37.16 -21.54
CA PHE A 4 -15.44 -36.65 -20.20
C PHE A 4 -15.14 -35.16 -20.22
N THR A 5 -16.08 -34.37 -20.71
CA THR A 5 -16.02 -32.90 -20.62
C THR A 5 -16.42 -32.52 -19.21
N ILE A 6 -15.43 -32.15 -18.37
CA ILE A 6 -15.62 -31.71 -16.97
C ILE A 6 -16.64 -30.57 -16.88
N PHE A 7 -16.84 -29.82 -17.94
CA PHE A 7 -17.75 -28.65 -17.99
C PHE A 7 -18.72 -28.75 -19.19
N GLY A 8 -19.60 -29.67 -19.29
CA GLY A 8 -20.71 -29.74 -20.23
C GLY A 8 -20.65 -28.80 -21.46
N THR A 9 -21.66 -27.97 -21.64
CA THR A 9 -21.76 -27.06 -22.80
C THR A 9 -20.80 -25.85 -22.66
N PRO A 10 -20.39 -25.20 -23.77
CA PRO A 10 -19.52 -24.01 -23.74
C PRO A 10 -20.09 -22.88 -22.86
N ARG A 11 -21.42 -22.76 -22.75
CA ARG A 11 -22.06 -21.78 -21.84
C ARG A 11 -21.76 -22.06 -20.35
N LYS A 12 -21.69 -23.33 -19.93
CA LYS A 12 -21.34 -23.69 -18.54
C LYS A 12 -19.88 -23.41 -18.23
N ARG A 13 -18.98 -23.57 -19.20
CA ARG A 13 -17.57 -23.20 -19.08
C ARG A 13 -17.42 -21.69 -18.87
N ILE A 14 -18.07 -20.89 -19.73
CA ILE A 14 -18.04 -19.41 -19.63
C ILE A 14 -18.58 -18.98 -18.27
N LEU A 15 -19.72 -19.53 -17.85
CA LEU A 15 -20.33 -19.19 -16.57
C LEU A 15 -19.42 -19.53 -15.38
N PHE A 16 -18.80 -20.72 -15.38
CA PHE A 16 -17.85 -21.12 -14.33
C PHE A 16 -16.67 -20.16 -14.23
N PHE A 17 -16.04 -19.83 -15.37
CA PHE A 17 -14.90 -18.92 -15.37
C PHE A 17 -15.29 -17.47 -15.07
N LEU A 18 -16.52 -17.07 -15.43
CA LEU A 18 -17.06 -15.75 -15.04
C LEU A 18 -17.27 -15.69 -13.51
N ILE A 19 -17.84 -16.72 -12.91
CA ILE A 19 -18.00 -16.82 -11.45
C ILE A 19 -16.63 -16.77 -10.76
N LEU A 20 -15.66 -17.52 -11.27
CA LEU A 20 -14.30 -17.54 -10.74
C LEU A 20 -13.62 -16.17 -10.85
N ALA A 21 -13.81 -15.48 -11.98
CA ALA A 21 -13.31 -14.11 -12.16
C ALA A 21 -13.98 -13.14 -11.17
N VAL A 22 -15.31 -13.19 -11.04
CA VAL A 22 -16.04 -12.35 -10.07
C VAL A 22 -15.54 -12.61 -8.65
N ALA A 23 -15.35 -13.89 -8.26
CA ALA A 23 -14.80 -14.25 -6.96
C ALA A 23 -13.38 -13.73 -6.74
N ALA A 24 -12.56 -13.66 -7.80
CA ALA A 24 -11.22 -13.08 -7.73
C ALA A 24 -11.21 -11.53 -7.67
N PHE A 25 -12.19 -10.88 -8.36
CA PHE A 25 -12.31 -9.42 -8.36
C PHE A 25 -13.00 -8.87 -7.11
N LEU A 26 -13.85 -9.65 -6.43
CA LEU A 26 -14.52 -9.22 -5.21
C LEU A 26 -13.55 -8.77 -4.10
N PRO A 27 -12.48 -9.52 -3.77
CA PRO A 27 -11.47 -9.07 -2.82
C PRO A 27 -10.75 -7.79 -3.24
N LEU A 28 -10.43 -7.67 -4.54
CA LEU A 28 -9.79 -6.46 -5.07
C LEU A 28 -10.71 -5.24 -4.98
N ALA A 29 -11.98 -5.38 -5.33
CA ALA A 29 -12.98 -4.33 -5.20
C ALA A 29 -13.23 -3.96 -3.71
N ALA A 30 -13.20 -4.95 -2.82
CA ALA A 30 -13.25 -4.73 -1.38
C ALA A 30 -12.02 -3.94 -0.92
N ALA A 31 -10.80 -4.31 -1.32
CA ALA A 31 -9.58 -3.60 -0.97
C ALA A 31 -9.59 -2.14 -1.43
N LEU A 32 -10.10 -1.86 -2.64
CA LEU A 32 -10.24 -0.50 -3.16
C LEU A 32 -11.25 0.36 -2.38
N ARG A 33 -12.27 -0.26 -1.77
CA ARG A 33 -13.21 0.43 -0.87
C ARG A 33 -12.66 0.65 0.55
N TYR A 34 -11.68 -0.14 0.97
CA TYR A 34 -11.14 -0.14 2.33
C TYR A 34 -10.11 0.95 2.62
N ASN A 35 -9.93 1.95 1.75
CA ASN A 35 -9.27 3.20 2.14
C ASN A 35 -10.12 4.04 3.13
N THR A 36 -11.34 3.60 3.46
CA THR A 36 -12.13 4.17 4.55
C THR A 36 -11.99 3.26 5.78
N PRO A 37 -11.74 3.81 6.97
CA PRO A 37 -11.71 3.00 8.20
C PRO A 37 -13.02 2.24 8.31
N LEU A 38 -12.97 0.95 8.64
CA LEU A 38 -14.14 0.13 8.94
C LEU A 38 -14.90 0.82 10.09
N SER A 39 -15.96 1.56 9.74
CA SER A 39 -16.86 2.13 10.71
C SER A 39 -17.52 0.98 11.47
N GLY A 40 -17.02 0.70 12.69
CA GLY A 40 -17.57 -0.38 13.55
C GLY A 40 -16.54 -1.29 14.20
N LEU A 41 -15.27 -1.30 13.78
CA LEU A 41 -14.22 -1.90 14.61
C LEU A 41 -13.95 -0.96 15.80
N PRO A 42 -13.78 -1.52 17.02
CA PRO A 42 -13.42 -0.70 18.18
C PRO A 42 -12.18 0.10 17.79
N SER A 43 -12.26 1.42 17.85
CA SER A 43 -11.10 2.29 17.62
C SER A 43 -10.07 1.91 18.68
N VAL A 44 -8.99 1.26 18.27
CA VAL A 44 -7.86 1.01 19.17
C VAL A 44 -7.40 2.39 19.62
N PRO A 45 -7.50 2.72 20.92
CA PRO A 45 -7.04 4.00 21.40
C PRO A 45 -5.53 4.07 21.16
N VAL A 46 -5.11 5.11 20.47
CA VAL A 46 -3.70 5.45 20.27
C VAL A 46 -3.54 6.92 20.52
N GLY A 47 -2.49 7.28 21.26
CA GLY A 47 -2.13 8.67 21.48
C GLY A 47 -1.85 9.38 20.15
N ARG A 48 -2.36 10.60 20.01
CA ARG A 48 -2.19 11.42 18.81
C ARG A 48 -1.68 12.79 19.14
N LEU A 49 -0.70 13.24 18.39
CA LEU A 49 -0.14 14.57 18.46
C LEU A 49 -0.64 15.41 17.27
N ASP A 50 -1.97 15.49 17.13
CA ASP A 50 -2.61 16.08 15.95
C ASP A 50 -2.90 17.59 16.08
N SER A 51 -2.71 18.19 17.26
CA SER A 51 -2.98 19.62 17.54
C SER A 51 -1.77 20.37 18.06
N GLY A 52 -1.81 21.70 18.02
CA GLY A 52 -0.76 22.57 18.53
C GLY A 52 0.48 22.67 17.65
N TRP A 53 0.39 22.25 16.40
CA TRP A 53 1.44 22.45 15.41
C TRP A 53 1.41 23.87 14.85
N LEU A 54 2.58 24.40 14.56
CA LEU A 54 2.80 25.64 13.83
C LEU A 54 3.54 25.29 12.54
N TYR A 55 3.25 25.97 11.45
CA TYR A 55 4.05 25.90 10.24
C TYR A 55 4.73 27.24 9.95
N ARG A 56 5.89 27.19 9.32
CA ARG A 56 6.61 28.39 8.92
C ARG A 56 6.22 28.79 7.51
N ASP A 57 5.70 29.99 7.38
CA ASP A 57 5.42 30.68 6.14
C ASP A 57 6.30 31.91 5.99
N VAL A 58 6.24 32.62 4.85
CA VAL A 58 6.94 33.88 4.59
C VAL A 58 6.60 34.97 5.60
N SER A 59 5.40 34.94 6.22
CA SER A 59 4.92 35.82 7.25
C SER A 59 5.36 35.44 8.68
N GLY A 60 6.03 34.27 8.84
CA GLY A 60 6.46 33.75 10.15
C GLY A 60 5.76 32.46 10.52
N LEU A 61 5.69 32.13 11.83
CA LEU A 61 5.01 30.93 12.32
C LEU A 61 3.50 31.17 12.37
N GLN A 62 2.76 30.28 11.69
CA GLN A 62 1.31 30.27 11.62
C GLN A 62 0.73 29.04 12.31
N PRO A 63 -0.39 29.15 13.02
CA PRO A 63 -1.01 28.01 13.66
C PRO A 63 -1.64 27.06 12.64
N LEU A 64 -1.43 25.78 12.84
CA LEU A 64 -2.09 24.70 12.12
C LEU A 64 -3.28 24.23 12.94
N ALA A 65 -4.46 24.18 12.33
CA ALA A 65 -5.68 23.90 13.08
C ALA A 65 -5.68 22.48 13.66
N GLN A 66 -5.44 21.48 12.84
CA GLN A 66 -5.40 20.07 13.25
C GLN A 66 -4.80 19.20 12.16
N LEU A 67 -4.13 18.10 12.52
CA LEU A 67 -3.71 17.03 11.63
C LEU A 67 -4.77 15.91 11.57
N PRO A 68 -4.92 15.18 10.47
CA PRO A 68 -4.26 15.41 9.18
C PRO A 68 -4.85 16.64 8.45
N CYS A 69 -4.04 17.28 7.63
CA CYS A 69 -4.51 18.42 6.84
C CYS A 69 -3.79 18.53 5.50
N GLU A 70 -4.40 19.32 4.61
CA GLU A 70 -3.79 19.74 3.36
C GLU A 70 -3.50 21.25 3.41
N LEU A 71 -2.31 21.64 2.96
CA LEU A 71 -1.89 23.03 2.85
C LEU A 71 -1.53 23.35 1.41
N ALA A 72 -2.13 24.41 0.89
CA ALA A 72 -1.79 24.97 -0.42
C ALA A 72 -0.71 26.05 -0.24
N LEU A 73 0.53 25.63 -0.03
CA LEU A 73 1.69 26.50 0.10
C LEU A 73 2.61 26.33 -1.10
N GLU A 74 3.12 27.44 -1.59
CA GLU A 74 4.16 27.45 -2.61
C GLU A 74 5.51 26.99 -2.03
N GLY A 75 6.31 26.34 -2.86
CA GLY A 75 7.63 25.85 -2.47
C GLY A 75 7.69 24.35 -2.22
N ASN A 76 8.91 23.88 -2.05
CA ASN A 76 9.21 22.46 -1.90
C ASN A 76 9.72 22.08 -0.49
N ALA A 77 9.81 23.03 0.43
CA ALA A 77 10.19 22.80 1.83
C ALA A 77 9.12 23.35 2.77
N LEU A 78 8.75 22.59 3.78
CA LEU A 78 7.80 22.95 4.82
C LEU A 78 8.41 22.67 6.19
N GLU A 79 8.44 23.67 7.05
CA GLU A 79 8.88 23.53 8.43
C GLU A 79 7.65 23.51 9.35
N LEU A 80 7.55 22.46 10.16
CA LEU A 80 6.55 22.31 11.20
C LEU A 80 7.24 22.39 12.58
N VAL A 81 6.61 23.08 13.53
CA VAL A 81 7.11 23.20 14.89
C VAL A 81 6.01 22.85 15.88
N ARG A 82 6.35 22.10 16.92
CA ARG A 82 5.45 21.74 18.02
C ARG A 82 6.15 21.93 19.37
N ASP A 83 5.49 22.63 20.30
CA ASP A 83 5.89 22.66 21.71
C ASP A 83 5.42 21.35 22.38
N LEU A 84 6.29 20.67 23.10
CA LEU A 84 6.01 19.40 23.77
C LEU A 84 5.71 19.54 25.26
N LYS A 85 5.72 20.75 25.82
CA LYS A 85 5.52 20.99 27.25
C LYS A 85 4.13 20.57 27.76
N ASP A 86 3.15 20.61 26.89
CA ASP A 86 1.76 20.20 27.16
C ASP A 86 1.48 18.72 26.85
N VAL A 87 2.49 17.98 26.41
CA VAL A 87 2.37 16.58 25.99
C VAL A 87 2.87 15.68 27.11
N ALA A 88 2.02 14.77 27.59
CA ALA A 88 2.43 13.75 28.54
C ALA A 88 3.27 12.68 27.78
N LEU A 89 4.58 12.76 27.94
CA LEU A 89 5.54 11.83 27.36
C LEU A 89 5.86 10.73 28.37
N SER A 90 5.82 9.49 27.95
CA SER A 90 6.22 8.32 28.76
C SER A 90 7.56 7.76 28.25
N PRO A 91 8.43 7.28 29.15
CA PRO A 91 9.63 6.59 28.72
C PRO A 91 9.31 5.40 27.83
N GLY A 92 9.93 5.36 26.66
CA GLY A 92 9.70 4.29 25.68
C GLY A 92 8.64 4.60 24.63
N ASP A 93 7.94 5.73 24.71
CA ASP A 93 7.02 6.17 23.66
C ASP A 93 7.73 6.34 22.32
N VAL A 94 6.99 6.10 21.25
CA VAL A 94 7.47 6.20 19.88
C VAL A 94 6.60 7.17 19.12
N LEU A 95 7.25 8.06 18.39
CA LEU A 95 6.58 8.97 17.48
C LEU A 95 6.53 8.34 16.09
N VAL A 96 5.33 8.21 15.55
CA VAL A 96 5.09 7.53 14.27
C VAL A 96 4.22 8.39 13.38
N PHE A 97 4.63 8.55 12.13
CA PHE A 97 3.88 9.26 11.11
C PHE A 97 4.24 8.73 9.73
N GLN A 98 3.40 9.06 8.76
CA GLN A 98 3.58 8.66 7.37
C GLN A 98 3.93 9.87 6.52
N THR A 99 4.95 9.77 5.66
CA THR A 99 5.16 10.76 4.59
C THR A 99 4.65 10.23 3.27
N ARG A 100 4.28 11.16 2.37
CA ARG A 100 3.88 10.84 0.99
C ARG A 100 4.79 11.57 0.02
N TYR A 101 5.75 10.83 -0.56
CA TYR A 101 6.71 11.36 -1.55
C TYR A 101 7.50 12.58 -1.05
N GLN A 102 7.85 12.56 0.25
CA GLN A 102 8.55 13.65 0.94
C GLN A 102 9.76 13.09 1.68
N SER A 103 10.86 13.82 1.67
CA SER A 103 11.96 13.59 2.61
C SER A 103 11.67 14.29 3.93
N ILE A 104 12.31 13.83 5.00
CA ILE A 104 12.08 14.34 6.34
C ILE A 104 13.36 14.51 7.13
N ARG A 105 13.41 15.58 7.91
CA ARG A 105 14.35 15.79 9.01
C ARG A 105 13.60 16.18 10.26
N MET A 106 14.05 15.69 11.41
CA MET A 106 13.45 16.04 12.70
C MET A 106 14.52 16.46 13.69
N TRP A 107 14.21 17.50 14.42
CA TRP A 107 15.04 18.02 15.51
C TRP A 107 14.25 18.09 16.80
N ALA A 108 14.88 17.68 17.91
CA ALA A 108 14.40 17.89 19.27
C ALA A 108 15.34 18.92 19.94
N ASP A 109 14.80 20.04 20.39
CA ASP A 109 15.54 21.17 20.97
C ASP A 109 16.79 21.57 20.16
N GLY A 110 16.64 21.61 18.82
CA GLY A 110 17.70 21.96 17.87
C GLY A 110 18.70 20.85 17.54
N ARG A 111 18.64 19.69 18.20
CA ARG A 111 19.48 18.50 17.89
C ARG A 111 18.77 17.64 16.84
N LEU A 112 19.45 17.32 15.75
CA LEU A 112 18.95 16.37 14.75
C LEU A 112 18.78 14.97 15.38
N ILE A 113 17.55 14.45 15.36
CA ILE A 113 17.20 13.15 15.95
C ILE A 113 16.81 12.10 14.91
N TYR A 114 16.36 12.57 13.75
CA TYR A 114 15.91 11.66 12.68
C TYR A 114 16.09 12.31 11.31
N GLU A 115 16.50 11.51 10.34
CA GLU A 115 16.62 11.92 8.94
C GLU A 115 16.31 10.73 8.03
N ALA A 116 15.47 10.95 7.00
CA ALA A 116 15.15 9.94 6.02
C ALA A 116 14.96 10.53 4.62
N ALA A 117 15.38 9.74 3.62
CA ALA A 117 15.20 10.00 2.19
C ALA A 117 15.90 11.26 1.64
N GLN A 118 16.94 11.77 2.31
CA GLN A 118 17.73 12.90 1.83
C GLN A 118 18.59 12.52 0.61
N GLY A 119 18.65 13.43 -0.38
CA GLY A 119 19.52 13.27 -1.55
C GLY A 119 19.15 12.13 -2.51
N LYS A 120 18.00 11.48 -2.29
CA LYS A 120 17.51 10.39 -3.14
C LYS A 120 16.27 10.83 -3.92
N GLU A 121 16.46 11.76 -4.82
CA GLU A 121 15.39 12.39 -5.61
C GLU A 121 14.44 11.40 -6.30
N HIS A 122 14.93 10.22 -6.66
CA HIS A 122 14.15 9.24 -7.39
C HIS A 122 13.59 8.09 -6.54
N ALA A 123 13.83 8.08 -5.23
CA ALA A 123 13.47 6.96 -4.35
C ALA A 123 12.45 7.33 -3.26
N LEU A 124 11.81 8.51 -3.38
CA LEU A 124 10.79 8.90 -2.42
C LEU A 124 9.52 8.08 -2.65
N SER A 125 9.17 7.30 -1.65
CA SER A 125 7.89 6.61 -1.59
C SER A 125 7.09 7.10 -0.40
N SER A 126 5.81 6.79 -0.38
CA SER A 126 5.04 6.87 0.85
C SER A 126 5.58 5.84 1.84
N MET A 127 5.97 6.27 3.04
CA MET A 127 6.61 5.41 4.05
C MET A 127 6.24 5.80 5.46
N TRP A 128 6.27 4.83 6.35
CA TRP A 128 6.14 5.03 7.78
C TRP A 128 7.51 5.35 8.40
N HIS A 129 7.51 6.35 9.27
CA HIS A 129 8.66 6.74 10.08
C HIS A 129 8.37 6.43 11.53
N CYS A 130 9.37 5.88 12.21
CA CYS A 130 9.28 5.49 13.60
C CYS A 130 10.50 6.04 14.34
N VAL A 131 10.27 6.97 15.26
CA VAL A 131 11.32 7.64 16.03
C VAL A 131 11.16 7.31 17.50
N ALA A 132 12.09 6.52 18.03
CA ALA A 132 12.04 6.03 19.40
C ALA A 132 12.41 7.11 20.44
N SER A 133 11.83 7.00 21.62
CA SER A 133 11.94 7.93 22.76
C SER A 133 13.36 8.38 23.12
N PRO A 134 14.40 7.52 23.14
CA PRO A 134 15.76 7.98 23.52
C PRO A 134 16.30 9.12 22.66
N ALA A 135 15.75 9.34 21.48
CA ALA A 135 16.16 10.39 20.58
C ALA A 135 15.64 11.77 21.00
N TRP A 136 14.47 11.84 21.66
CA TRP A 136 13.75 13.08 21.97
C TRP A 136 13.19 13.14 23.39
N ASP A 137 13.61 12.22 24.28
CA ASP A 137 13.22 12.20 25.68
C ASP A 137 13.64 13.49 26.40
N GLY A 138 12.73 14.08 27.15
CA GLY A 138 12.93 15.36 27.83
C GLY A 138 12.96 16.59 26.93
N ALA A 139 12.71 16.45 25.62
CA ALA A 139 12.67 17.58 24.71
C ALA A 139 11.45 18.49 24.98
N SER A 140 11.67 19.80 24.90
CA SER A 140 10.63 20.81 25.05
C SER A 140 9.98 21.21 23.73
N SER A 141 10.68 20.99 22.61
CA SER A 141 10.22 21.34 21.27
C SER A 141 10.62 20.33 20.22
N LEU A 142 9.74 20.14 19.25
CA LEU A 142 9.96 19.30 18.08
C LEU A 142 9.85 20.16 16.82
N ARG A 143 10.86 20.08 15.96
CA ARG A 143 10.88 20.70 14.64
C ARG A 143 10.97 19.63 13.59
N VAL A 144 10.10 19.68 12.59
CA VAL A 144 10.04 18.75 11.46
C VAL A 144 10.14 19.54 10.16
N GLU A 145 11.09 19.19 9.33
CA GLU A 145 11.22 19.72 7.98
C GLU A 145 10.84 18.62 6.99
N LEU A 146 9.90 18.93 6.13
CA LEU A 146 9.46 18.10 5.02
C LEU A 146 9.92 18.74 3.72
N VAL A 147 10.45 17.94 2.80
CA VAL A 147 10.81 18.42 1.46
C VAL A 147 10.15 17.53 0.42
N LYS A 148 9.37 18.14 -0.48
CA LYS A 148 8.70 17.47 -1.61
C LYS A 148 9.41 17.80 -2.92
N TYR A 149 9.28 16.92 -3.93
CA TYR A 149 9.86 17.14 -5.26
C TYR A 149 8.92 17.87 -6.20
N ASP A 150 7.63 17.59 -6.11
CA ASP A 150 6.62 18.30 -6.90
C ASP A 150 6.18 19.56 -6.14
N ALA A 151 6.71 20.69 -6.55
CA ALA A 151 6.36 21.98 -5.96
C ALA A 151 4.89 22.37 -6.21
N GLY A 152 4.25 21.82 -7.25
CA GLY A 152 2.86 22.11 -7.62
C GLY A 152 1.81 21.34 -6.83
N ALA A 153 2.19 20.21 -6.21
CA ALA A 153 1.26 19.42 -5.42
C ALA A 153 0.96 20.10 -4.06
N PRO A 154 -0.26 19.97 -3.50
CA PRO A 154 -0.53 20.42 -2.15
C PRO A 154 0.31 19.65 -1.12
N TRP A 155 0.53 20.24 0.05
CA TRP A 155 1.16 19.55 1.16
C TRP A 155 0.12 18.66 1.87
N GLU A 156 0.34 17.37 1.87
CA GLU A 156 -0.43 16.43 2.67
C GLU A 156 0.35 16.13 3.96
N ILE A 157 -0.15 16.62 5.09
CA ILE A 157 0.46 16.40 6.39
C ILE A 157 -0.38 15.34 7.11
N PRO A 158 0.17 14.16 7.39
CA PRO A 158 -0.57 13.07 8.03
C PRO A 158 -0.71 13.30 9.53
N SER A 159 -1.58 12.51 10.18
CA SER A 159 -1.63 12.38 11.63
C SER A 159 -0.28 11.93 12.19
N VAL A 160 0.06 12.47 13.34
CA VAL A 160 1.23 12.08 14.11
C VAL A 160 0.77 11.25 15.31
N LEU A 161 1.20 9.99 15.35
CA LEU A 161 0.91 9.06 16.43
C LEU A 161 2.03 9.15 17.47
N LEU A 162 1.66 9.14 18.75
CA LEU A 162 2.58 9.17 19.88
C LEU A 162 2.05 8.25 20.96
N ASP A 163 2.66 7.10 21.16
CA ASP A 163 2.24 6.11 22.14
C ASP A 163 3.35 5.05 22.35
N HIS A 164 3.10 4.14 23.26
CA HIS A 164 3.94 2.96 23.44
C HIS A 164 3.99 2.10 22.15
N PRO A 165 5.13 1.51 21.78
CA PRO A 165 5.30 0.74 20.54
C PRO A 165 4.22 -0.33 20.31
N ASP A 166 3.77 -0.99 21.36
CA ASP A 166 2.77 -2.06 21.24
C ASP A 166 1.38 -1.51 20.92
N ALA A 167 0.98 -0.36 21.48
CA ALA A 167 -0.27 0.31 21.13
C ALA A 167 -0.26 0.75 19.66
N ILE A 168 0.85 1.32 19.20
CA ILE A 168 1.03 1.73 17.80
C ILE A 168 1.01 0.52 16.86
N ARG A 169 1.71 -0.58 17.19
CA ARG A 169 1.68 -1.81 16.40
C ARG A 169 0.26 -2.37 16.29
N LEU A 170 -0.46 -2.41 17.40
CA LEU A 170 -1.84 -2.89 17.42
C LEU A 170 -2.75 -2.01 16.57
N TYR A 171 -2.62 -0.69 16.67
CA TYR A 171 -3.36 0.28 15.85
C TYR A 171 -3.07 0.07 14.36
N LEU A 172 -1.79 0.03 13.97
CA LEU A 172 -1.40 -0.17 12.57
C LEU A 172 -1.83 -1.53 12.04
N PHE A 173 -1.77 -2.58 12.86
CA PHE A 173 -2.30 -3.88 12.50
C PHE A 173 -3.80 -3.80 12.19
N HIS A 174 -4.59 -3.11 13.01
CA HIS A 174 -6.02 -2.93 12.75
C HIS A 174 -6.28 -2.13 11.47
N VAL A 175 -5.53 -1.06 11.23
CA VAL A 175 -5.64 -0.25 10.01
C VAL A 175 -5.36 -1.07 8.76
N TYR A 176 -4.36 -1.97 8.81
CA TYR A 176 -3.94 -2.77 7.66
C TYR A 176 -4.55 -4.17 7.59
N MET A 177 -5.26 -4.60 8.63
CA MET A 177 -5.88 -5.93 8.70
C MET A 177 -6.73 -6.25 7.47
N PRO A 178 -7.58 -5.34 6.94
CA PRO A 178 -8.36 -5.64 5.74
C PRO A 178 -7.47 -5.95 4.52
N ALA A 179 -6.41 -5.18 4.30
CA ALA A 179 -5.47 -5.42 3.21
C ALA A 179 -4.73 -6.76 3.35
N ILE A 180 -4.31 -7.09 4.59
CA ILE A 180 -3.67 -8.36 4.92
C ILE A 180 -4.63 -9.54 4.68
N LEU A 181 -5.89 -9.42 5.08
CA LEU A 181 -6.90 -10.46 4.85
C LEU A 181 -7.14 -10.67 3.34
N VAL A 182 -7.26 -9.59 2.57
CA VAL A 182 -7.43 -9.69 1.11
C VAL A 182 -6.21 -10.35 0.48
N TRP A 183 -5.00 -9.98 0.89
CA TRP A 183 -3.77 -10.64 0.45
C TRP A 183 -3.78 -12.14 0.77
N LEU A 184 -4.12 -12.53 1.99
CA LEU A 184 -4.22 -13.95 2.39
C LEU A 184 -5.25 -14.70 1.52
N CYS A 185 -6.42 -14.11 1.27
CA CYS A 185 -7.41 -14.70 0.37
C CYS A 185 -6.84 -14.90 -1.04
N CYS A 186 -6.16 -13.89 -1.60
CA CYS A 186 -5.51 -14.00 -2.91
C CYS A 186 -4.47 -15.13 -2.93
N MET A 187 -3.66 -15.27 -1.87
CA MET A 187 -2.67 -16.35 -1.77
C MET A 187 -3.32 -17.71 -1.70
N LEU A 188 -4.38 -17.88 -0.89
CA LEU A 188 -5.13 -19.16 -0.81
C LEU A 188 -5.77 -19.54 -2.15
N PHE A 189 -6.39 -18.59 -2.84
CA PHE A 189 -6.93 -18.82 -4.19
C PHE A 189 -5.83 -19.19 -5.19
N THR A 190 -4.70 -18.53 -5.14
CA THR A 190 -3.55 -18.85 -5.99
C THR A 190 -3.09 -20.28 -5.77
N VAL A 191 -2.93 -20.70 -4.51
CA VAL A 191 -2.55 -22.05 -4.14
C VAL A 191 -3.57 -23.07 -4.67
N LEU A 192 -4.87 -22.82 -4.52
CA LEU A 192 -5.93 -23.68 -5.06
C LEU A 192 -5.81 -23.82 -6.59
N LEU A 193 -5.59 -22.72 -7.31
CA LEU A 193 -5.44 -22.75 -8.77
C LEU A 193 -4.16 -23.48 -9.20
N VAL A 194 -3.09 -23.37 -8.43
CA VAL A 194 -1.85 -24.15 -8.67
C VAL A 194 -2.12 -25.65 -8.50
N PHE A 195 -2.88 -26.08 -7.48
CA PHE A 195 -3.28 -27.49 -7.36
C PHE A 195 -4.11 -27.95 -8.55
N ILE A 196 -5.03 -27.13 -9.06
CA ILE A 196 -5.80 -27.44 -10.28
C ILE A 196 -4.86 -27.58 -11.48
N LEU A 197 -3.86 -26.71 -11.63
CA LEU A 197 -2.85 -26.81 -12.68
C LEU A 197 -2.04 -28.10 -12.58
N LEU A 198 -1.58 -28.48 -11.39
CA LEU A 198 -0.85 -29.71 -11.15
C LEU A 198 -1.71 -30.94 -11.47
N PHE A 199 -3.00 -30.93 -11.13
CA PHE A 199 -3.94 -31.96 -11.50
C PHE A 199 -4.09 -32.07 -13.02
N PHE A 200 -4.19 -31.00 -13.77
CA PHE A 200 -4.24 -31.00 -15.24
C PHE A 200 -2.95 -31.56 -15.83
N LEU A 201 -1.80 -31.18 -15.27
CA LEU A 201 -0.50 -31.76 -15.69
C LEU A 201 -0.44 -33.28 -15.47
N ALA A 202 -0.85 -33.73 -14.28
CA ALA A 202 -0.83 -35.16 -13.93
C ALA A 202 -1.79 -36.00 -14.79
N THR A 203 -2.91 -35.44 -15.22
CA THR A 203 -3.92 -36.11 -16.06
C THR A 203 -3.68 -35.96 -17.55
N GLY A 204 -2.62 -35.23 -17.97
CA GLY A 204 -2.31 -34.95 -19.37
C GLY A 204 -3.32 -34.03 -20.08
N LYS A 205 -4.27 -33.43 -19.35
CA LYS A 205 -5.30 -32.54 -19.90
C LYS A 205 -4.73 -31.13 -20.06
N ARG A 206 -4.38 -30.80 -21.30
CA ARG A 206 -3.82 -29.46 -21.60
C ARG A 206 -4.88 -28.36 -21.85
N GLU A 207 -6.12 -28.78 -22.14
CA GLU A 207 -7.22 -27.81 -22.36
C GLU A 207 -7.53 -27.05 -21.10
N GLY A 208 -7.53 -25.70 -21.17
CA GLY A 208 -7.82 -24.81 -20.06
C GLY A 208 -6.65 -24.51 -19.13
N MET A 209 -5.50 -25.19 -19.27
CA MET A 209 -4.32 -24.92 -18.42
C MET A 209 -3.86 -23.46 -18.52
N ALA A 210 -3.75 -22.91 -19.72
CA ALA A 210 -3.32 -21.54 -19.95
C ALA A 210 -4.31 -20.55 -19.29
N LEU A 211 -5.60 -20.85 -19.32
CA LEU A 211 -6.64 -20.02 -18.69
C LEU A 211 -6.50 -20.00 -17.16
N VAL A 212 -6.33 -21.18 -16.55
CA VAL A 212 -6.13 -21.28 -15.09
C VAL A 212 -4.80 -20.66 -14.68
N ALA A 213 -3.74 -20.84 -15.47
CA ALA A 213 -2.44 -20.24 -15.21
C ALA A 213 -2.47 -18.71 -15.26
N SER A 214 -3.13 -18.13 -16.27
CA SER A 214 -3.26 -16.66 -16.38
C SER A 214 -4.10 -16.08 -15.24
N LEU A 215 -5.17 -16.77 -14.82
CA LEU A 215 -5.97 -16.36 -13.68
C LEU A 215 -5.16 -16.46 -12.36
N ALA A 216 -4.43 -17.54 -12.15
CA ALA A 216 -3.57 -17.72 -10.98
C ALA A 216 -2.50 -16.62 -10.89
N ALA A 217 -1.84 -16.32 -12.02
CA ALA A 217 -0.85 -15.26 -12.10
C ALA A 217 -1.48 -13.87 -11.78
N PHE A 218 -2.66 -13.59 -12.32
CA PHE A 218 -3.37 -12.34 -12.03
C PHE A 218 -3.72 -12.19 -10.56
N ILE A 219 -4.28 -13.23 -9.93
CA ILE A 219 -4.66 -13.21 -8.51
C ILE A 219 -3.42 -13.07 -7.63
N PHE A 220 -2.34 -13.81 -7.94
CA PHE A 220 -1.06 -13.70 -7.22
C PHE A 220 -0.49 -12.30 -7.27
N LEU A 221 -0.38 -11.72 -8.47
CA LEU A 221 0.14 -10.36 -8.65
C LEU A 221 -0.75 -9.33 -7.95
N SER A 222 -2.09 -9.47 -8.03
CA SER A 222 -3.03 -8.59 -7.33
C SER A 222 -2.82 -8.62 -5.81
N GLY A 223 -2.68 -9.82 -5.24
CA GLY A 223 -2.39 -9.97 -3.82
C GLY A 223 -1.03 -9.35 -3.43
N MET A 224 0.01 -9.61 -4.21
CA MET A 224 1.33 -9.03 -3.98
C MET A 224 1.30 -7.49 -4.07
N TRP A 225 0.59 -6.93 -5.04
CA TRP A 225 0.44 -5.49 -5.16
C TRP A 225 -0.26 -4.90 -3.93
N ILE A 226 -1.36 -5.49 -3.46
CA ILE A 226 -2.08 -5.02 -2.25
C ILE A 226 -1.16 -5.02 -1.03
N LEU A 227 -0.36 -6.08 -0.81
CA LEU A 227 0.57 -6.17 0.31
C LEU A 227 1.67 -5.10 0.23
N LEU A 228 2.24 -4.88 -0.96
CA LEU A 228 3.30 -3.90 -1.17
C LEU A 228 2.76 -2.47 -1.10
N ASP A 229 1.53 -2.22 -1.58
CA ASP A 229 0.93 -0.90 -1.58
C ASP A 229 0.50 -0.44 -0.20
N CYS A 230 0.07 -1.33 0.69
CA CYS A 230 -0.33 -0.98 2.07
C CYS A 230 0.85 -0.55 2.96
N LYS A 231 2.11 -0.62 2.48
CA LYS A 231 3.34 -0.16 3.19
C LYS A 231 3.63 -0.86 4.52
N VAL A 232 2.89 -1.91 4.88
CA VAL A 232 3.14 -2.69 6.12
C VAL A 232 4.58 -3.22 6.15
N THR A 233 5.13 -3.57 4.99
CA THR A 233 6.51 -4.05 4.86
C THR A 233 7.55 -3.02 5.31
N THR A 234 7.24 -1.72 5.25
CA THR A 234 8.15 -0.65 5.70
C THR A 234 8.24 -0.59 7.23
N LEU A 235 7.18 -0.99 7.94
CA LEU A 235 7.17 -1.09 9.40
C LEU A 235 8.03 -2.26 9.93
N ALA A 236 8.20 -3.30 9.13
CA ALA A 236 9.03 -4.45 9.47
C ALA A 236 10.53 -4.22 9.23
N GLY A 237 10.96 -2.99 8.99
CA GLY A 237 12.36 -2.66 8.71
C GLY A 237 12.82 -3.02 7.28
N GLY A 238 11.86 -3.27 6.37
CA GLY A 238 12.14 -3.55 4.97
C GLY A 238 12.77 -2.35 4.24
N ASN A 239 13.58 -2.63 3.23
CA ASN A 239 14.12 -1.60 2.36
C ASN A 239 12.98 -1.00 1.51
N TYR A 240 12.56 0.22 1.86
CA TYR A 240 11.44 0.90 1.20
C TYR A 240 11.68 1.19 -0.28
N ALA A 241 12.92 1.41 -0.72
CA ALA A 241 13.23 1.60 -2.14
C ALA A 241 12.97 0.32 -2.93
N LEU A 242 13.31 -0.85 -2.38
CA LEU A 242 13.00 -2.14 -2.98
C LEU A 242 11.49 -2.41 -2.95
N THR A 243 10.81 -2.15 -1.83
CA THR A 243 9.35 -2.32 -1.71
C THR A 243 8.62 -1.48 -2.75
N TYR A 244 9.02 -0.23 -2.92
CA TYR A 244 8.47 0.67 -3.91
C TYR A 244 8.72 0.17 -5.33
N PHE A 245 9.97 -0.18 -5.66
CA PHE A 245 10.33 -0.73 -6.96
C PHE A 245 9.49 -1.98 -7.29
N PHE A 246 9.39 -2.93 -6.36
CA PHE A 246 8.58 -4.14 -6.56
C PHE A 246 7.10 -3.84 -6.69
N SER A 247 6.55 -2.87 -5.95
CA SER A 247 5.16 -2.44 -6.08
C SER A 247 4.85 -1.98 -7.51
N TYR A 248 5.72 -1.16 -8.09
CA TYR A 248 5.57 -0.73 -9.49
C TYR A 248 5.74 -1.88 -10.49
N CYS A 249 6.76 -2.72 -10.32
CA CYS A 249 6.95 -3.89 -11.19
C CYS A 249 5.70 -4.76 -11.21
N VAL A 250 5.14 -5.06 -10.03
CA VAL A 250 3.94 -5.89 -9.91
C VAL A 250 2.73 -5.19 -10.54
N PHE A 251 2.56 -3.88 -10.32
CA PHE A 251 1.49 -3.09 -10.91
C PHE A 251 1.53 -3.11 -12.45
N TYR A 252 2.70 -2.90 -13.04
CA TYR A 252 2.87 -2.91 -14.49
C TYR A 252 2.72 -4.31 -15.09
N LEU A 253 3.05 -5.38 -14.34
CA LEU A 253 2.86 -6.75 -14.79
C LEU A 253 1.40 -7.23 -14.70
N LEU A 254 0.59 -6.63 -13.83
CA LEU A 254 -0.78 -7.06 -13.54
C LEU A 254 -1.72 -7.10 -14.77
N PRO A 255 -1.68 -6.14 -15.73
CA PRO A 255 -2.51 -6.20 -16.94
C PRO A 255 -2.20 -7.40 -17.84
N VAL A 256 -0.98 -7.91 -17.85
CA VAL A 256 -0.55 -8.98 -18.77
C VAL A 256 -1.36 -10.26 -18.58
N PRO A 257 -1.38 -10.90 -17.39
CA PRO A 257 -2.16 -12.12 -17.19
C PRO A 257 -3.67 -11.86 -17.29
N LEU A 258 -4.15 -10.67 -16.96
CA LEU A 258 -5.55 -10.29 -17.10
C LEU A 258 -5.97 -10.26 -18.57
N LEU A 259 -5.20 -9.64 -19.44
CA LEU A 259 -5.46 -9.57 -20.88
C LEU A 259 -5.36 -10.95 -21.52
N LEU A 260 -4.36 -11.76 -21.12
CA LEU A 260 -4.24 -13.16 -21.55
C LEU A 260 -5.47 -13.98 -21.15
N TYR A 261 -5.95 -13.81 -19.92
CA TYR A 261 -7.15 -14.49 -19.42
C TYR A 261 -8.38 -14.13 -20.27
N PHE A 262 -8.62 -12.86 -20.56
CA PHE A 262 -9.74 -12.43 -21.44
C PHE A 262 -9.58 -12.93 -22.87
N GLN A 263 -8.36 -12.90 -23.42
CA GLN A 263 -8.09 -13.42 -24.76
C GLN A 263 -8.46 -14.91 -24.86
N LEU A 264 -8.13 -15.70 -23.84
CA LEU A 264 -8.41 -17.15 -23.81
C LEU A 264 -9.88 -17.44 -23.59
N ILE A 265 -10.59 -16.69 -22.71
CA ILE A 265 -12.03 -16.89 -22.46
C ILE A 265 -12.87 -16.58 -23.69
N LEU A 266 -12.56 -15.47 -24.33
CA LEU A 266 -13.36 -14.96 -25.44
C LEU A 266 -13.03 -15.65 -26.75
N GLU A 267 -12.07 -16.61 -26.74
CA GLU A 267 -11.53 -17.26 -27.96
C GLU A 267 -11.23 -16.23 -29.07
N MET A 268 -10.94 -15.02 -28.67
CA MET A 268 -10.79 -13.90 -29.61
C MET A 268 -9.52 -14.07 -30.41
N LYS A 269 -9.68 -14.51 -31.67
CA LYS A 269 -8.63 -14.46 -32.71
C LYS A 269 -8.33 -13.02 -33.14
N SER A 270 -8.79 -12.02 -32.37
CA SER A 270 -8.67 -10.62 -32.78
C SER A 270 -7.23 -10.14 -32.68
N LYS A 271 -6.71 -9.66 -33.81
CA LYS A 271 -5.38 -9.05 -33.90
C LYS A 271 -5.18 -7.89 -32.90
N PRO A 272 -6.17 -6.97 -32.67
CA PRO A 272 -5.99 -5.86 -31.74
C PRO A 272 -5.71 -6.30 -30.30
N LEU A 273 -6.38 -7.34 -29.77
CA LEU A 273 -6.16 -7.80 -28.40
C LEU A 273 -4.75 -8.41 -28.25
N ARG A 274 -4.26 -9.09 -29.28
CA ARG A 274 -2.89 -9.62 -29.31
C ARG A 274 -1.85 -8.52 -29.27
N TYR A 275 -2.09 -7.41 -29.96
CA TYR A 275 -1.24 -6.22 -29.89
C TYR A 275 -1.28 -5.55 -28.51
N LEU A 276 -2.44 -5.47 -27.86
CA LEU A 276 -2.55 -4.92 -26.50
C LEU A 276 -1.79 -5.77 -25.47
N VAL A 277 -1.90 -7.12 -25.57
CA VAL A 277 -1.11 -8.02 -24.71
C VAL A 277 0.39 -7.82 -24.97
N TRP A 278 0.79 -7.70 -26.24
CA TRP A 278 2.20 -7.45 -26.57
C TRP A 278 2.69 -6.09 -26.05
N ILE A 279 1.94 -5.00 -26.25
CA ILE A 279 2.26 -3.68 -25.72
C ILE A 279 2.36 -3.71 -24.19
N ALA A 280 1.42 -4.36 -23.49
CA ALA A 280 1.45 -4.50 -22.03
C ALA A 280 2.63 -5.34 -21.52
N SER A 281 3.23 -6.19 -22.39
CA SER A 281 4.40 -7.02 -22.03
C SER A 281 5.72 -6.32 -22.26
N VAL A 282 5.74 -5.25 -23.09
CA VAL A 282 6.96 -4.54 -23.51
C VAL A 282 7.16 -3.23 -22.74
N ASN A 283 6.09 -2.69 -22.12
CA ASN A 283 6.16 -1.54 -21.20
C ASN A 283 6.48 -1.98 -19.78
#